data_91ccad7ded7efc305788313fdbbd7ede
#
_entry.id   91ccad7ded7efc305788313fdbbd7ede
#
_cell.length_a   1.000
_cell.length_b   1.000
_cell.length_c   1.000
_cell.angle_alpha   90.00
_cell.angle_beta   90.00
_cell.angle_gamma   90.00
#
_symmetry.space_group_name_H-M   'P 1'
#
loop_
_entity.id
_entity.type
_entity.pdbx_description
1 polymer ?
#
loop_
_entity_poly.entity_id
_entity_poly.type
_entity_poly.pdbx_seq_one_letter_code
_entity_poly.pdbx_strand_id
1 'polypeptide(L)'
;MKVILTTTIKKLGKMGDKVTVKHGYARNYLFPNKMALRENKKNLEYYEKIKDEMEKKENIKLSNAKQLIEDLKKLQITFIKEADEKDQLYGSISKKEIIDYLQDKNLKVKSDDILIKNQIKSIGEHFIQISPYEGISEEYAIIVNKN
;
A
#
# COMPACT_ATOMS: atom_id res chain seq x y z
N MET A 1 8.35 17.56 -16.74
CA MET A 1 9.63 16.85 -16.75
C MET A 1 9.39 15.37 -16.97
N LYS A 2 10.07 14.79 -17.92
CA LYS A 2 9.99 13.33 -18.16
C LYS A 2 11.02 12.62 -17.32
N VAL A 3 10.59 11.55 -16.66
CA VAL A 3 11.44 10.72 -15.79
C VAL A 3 11.24 9.24 -16.09
N ILE A 4 12.24 8.44 -15.75
CA ILE A 4 12.18 6.98 -15.85
C ILE A 4 12.03 6.44 -14.45
N LEU A 5 10.98 5.67 -14.19
CA LEU A 5 10.75 5.09 -12.88
C LEU A 5 11.73 3.94 -12.62
N THR A 6 12.40 3.98 -11.48
CA THR A 6 13.29 2.92 -11.03
C THR A 6 12.62 1.95 -10.06
N THR A 7 11.39 2.26 -9.70
CA THR A 7 10.53 1.42 -8.87
C THR A 7 9.08 1.62 -9.29
N THR A 8 8.22 0.66 -8.99
CA THR A 8 6.79 0.80 -9.24
C THR A 8 6.17 1.75 -8.22
N ILE A 9 5.49 2.79 -8.70
CA ILE A 9 4.84 3.80 -7.86
C ILE A 9 3.34 3.77 -8.13
N LYS A 10 2.54 3.64 -7.09
CA LYS A 10 1.08 3.71 -7.19
C LYS A 10 0.66 5.04 -7.81
N LYS A 11 -0.28 5.00 -8.73
CA LYS A 11 -0.83 6.15 -9.46
C LYS A 11 0.11 6.80 -10.48
N LEU A 12 1.35 6.36 -10.61
CA LEU A 12 2.28 6.87 -11.61
C LEU A 12 2.57 5.85 -12.71
N GLY A 13 3.02 4.68 -12.33
CA GLY A 13 3.38 3.63 -13.27
C GLY A 13 4.28 2.56 -12.69
N LYS A 14 4.71 1.66 -13.55
CA LYS A 14 5.58 0.54 -13.18
C LYS A 14 7.04 0.89 -13.38
N MET A 15 7.92 0.11 -12.77
CA MET A 15 9.37 0.22 -12.99
C MET A 15 9.70 0.19 -14.49
N GLY A 16 10.53 1.11 -14.92
CA GLY A 16 10.93 1.25 -16.32
C GLY A 16 10.03 2.12 -17.17
N ASP A 17 8.87 2.52 -16.66
CA ASP A 17 7.96 3.39 -17.39
C ASP A 17 8.53 4.81 -17.46
N LYS A 18 8.34 5.46 -18.62
CA LYS A 18 8.64 6.87 -18.79
C LYS A 18 7.37 7.67 -18.53
N VAL A 19 7.42 8.53 -17.53
CA VAL A 19 6.26 9.33 -17.12
C VAL A 19 6.59 10.79 -17.06
N THR A 20 5.60 11.64 -17.25
CA THR A 20 5.73 13.08 -17.11
C THR A 20 5.20 13.50 -15.74
N VAL A 21 6.03 14.21 -14.97
CA VAL A 21 5.69 14.68 -13.63
C VAL A 21 6.04 16.16 -13.49
N LYS A 22 5.51 16.80 -12.46
CA LYS A 22 5.86 18.19 -12.15
C LYS A 22 7.32 18.27 -11.68
N HIS A 23 7.99 19.36 -12.05
CA HIS A 23 9.40 19.59 -11.69
C HIS A 23 9.64 19.51 -10.19
N GLY A 24 8.78 20.12 -9.38
CA GLY A 24 8.89 20.08 -7.92
C GLY A 24 8.77 18.68 -7.35
N TYR A 25 7.84 17.91 -7.85
CA TYR A 25 7.64 16.52 -7.42
C TYR A 25 8.85 15.64 -7.73
N ALA A 26 9.36 15.74 -8.95
CA ALA A 26 10.57 15.00 -9.34
C ALA A 26 11.79 15.41 -8.50
N ARG A 27 12.03 16.70 -8.37
CA ARG A 27 13.22 17.24 -7.69
C ARG A 27 13.18 17.01 -6.19
N ASN A 28 12.03 17.17 -5.55
CA ASN A 28 11.93 17.15 -4.09
C ASN A 28 11.59 15.76 -3.52
N TYR A 29 11.02 14.88 -4.32
CA TYR A 29 10.54 13.58 -3.86
C TYR A 29 11.17 12.41 -4.63
N LEU A 30 11.01 12.36 -5.94
CA LEU A 30 11.45 11.19 -6.71
C LEU A 30 12.98 11.02 -6.74
N PHE A 31 13.69 12.08 -7.03
CA PHE A 31 15.16 12.01 -7.15
C PHE A 31 15.85 11.77 -5.79
N PRO A 32 15.50 12.49 -4.72
CA PRO A 32 16.13 12.24 -3.40
C PRO A 32 15.88 10.83 -2.88
N ASN A 33 14.72 10.25 -3.17
CA ASN A 33 14.37 8.90 -2.73
C ASN A 33 14.83 7.81 -3.73
N LYS A 34 15.51 8.19 -4.78
CA LYS A 34 15.99 7.28 -5.84
C LYS A 34 14.87 6.47 -6.49
N MET A 35 13.70 7.05 -6.60
CA MET A 35 12.50 6.41 -7.18
C MET A 35 12.40 6.61 -8.68
N ALA A 36 13.13 7.59 -9.23
CA ALA A 36 13.13 7.86 -10.65
C ALA A 36 14.46 8.49 -11.08
N LEU A 37 14.73 8.42 -12.37
CA LEU A 37 15.88 9.07 -13.02
C LEU A 37 15.35 10.05 -14.07
N ARG A 38 16.06 11.15 -14.24
CA ARG A 38 15.74 12.11 -15.31
C ARG A 38 15.94 11.44 -16.66
N GLU A 39 14.98 11.60 -17.59
CA GLU A 39 15.09 11.06 -18.93
C GLU A 39 16.17 11.80 -19.71
N ASN A 40 17.31 11.15 -19.93
CA ASN A 40 18.37 11.57 -20.83
C ASN A 40 19.17 10.34 -21.28
N LYS A 41 20.01 10.50 -22.29
CA LYS A 41 20.78 9.40 -22.85
C LYS A 41 21.64 8.68 -21.81
N LYS A 42 22.31 9.44 -20.95
CA LYS A 42 23.18 8.90 -19.89
C LYS A 42 22.42 8.07 -18.88
N ASN A 43 21.27 8.54 -18.44
CA ASN A 43 20.44 7.83 -17.50
C ASN A 43 19.74 6.59 -18.12
N LEU A 44 19.39 6.65 -19.40
CA LEU A 44 18.87 5.49 -20.12
C LEU A 44 19.93 4.37 -20.18
N GLU A 45 21.16 4.70 -20.51
CA GLU A 45 22.28 3.74 -20.53
C GLU A 45 22.53 3.17 -19.13
N TYR A 46 22.53 4.02 -18.11
CA TYR A 46 22.67 3.59 -16.72
C TYR A 46 21.54 2.64 -16.30
N TYR A 47 20.30 2.98 -16.64
CA TYR A 47 19.14 2.15 -16.33
C TYR A 47 19.24 0.75 -16.96
N GLU A 48 19.66 0.67 -18.22
CA GLU A 48 19.83 -0.62 -18.89
C GLU A 48 20.87 -1.51 -18.19
N LYS A 49 21.94 -0.91 -17.65
CA LYS A 49 22.97 -1.65 -16.91
C LYS A 49 22.47 -2.24 -15.59
N ILE A 50 21.57 -1.53 -14.90
CA ILE A 50 21.06 -1.93 -13.60
C ILE A 50 19.66 -2.55 -13.64
N LYS A 51 19.08 -2.65 -14.84
CA LYS A 51 17.72 -3.14 -15.05
C LYS A 51 17.47 -4.50 -14.41
N ASP A 52 18.38 -5.44 -14.59
CA ASP A 52 18.24 -6.80 -14.07
C ASP A 52 18.19 -6.83 -12.55
N GLU A 53 19.03 -6.04 -11.88
CA GLU A 53 19.02 -5.92 -10.42
C GLU A 53 17.72 -5.30 -9.92
N MET A 54 17.23 -4.28 -10.62
CA MET A 54 15.98 -3.62 -10.26
C MET A 54 14.78 -4.54 -10.47
N GLU A 55 14.76 -5.30 -11.56
CA GLU A 55 13.71 -6.29 -11.80
C GLU A 55 13.67 -7.35 -10.70
N LYS A 56 14.83 -7.84 -10.23
CA LYS A 56 14.90 -8.78 -9.12
C LYS A 56 14.31 -8.19 -7.85
N LYS A 57 14.64 -6.95 -7.52
CA LYS A 57 14.09 -6.25 -6.34
C LYS A 57 12.57 -6.08 -6.45
N GLU A 58 12.07 -5.70 -7.62
CA GLU A 58 10.64 -5.55 -7.87
C GLU A 58 9.91 -6.91 -7.78
N ASN A 59 10.50 -7.97 -8.29
CA ASN A 59 9.94 -9.32 -8.19
C ASN A 59 9.82 -9.78 -6.73
N ILE A 60 10.80 -9.45 -5.89
CA ILE A 60 10.75 -9.73 -4.45
C ILE A 60 9.60 -8.96 -3.80
N LYS A 61 9.46 -7.68 -4.11
CA LYS A 61 8.35 -6.85 -3.60
C LYS A 61 6.99 -7.42 -4.03
N LEU A 62 6.88 -7.82 -5.29
CA LEU A 62 5.65 -8.42 -5.82
C LEU A 62 5.32 -9.74 -5.13
N SER A 63 6.31 -10.60 -4.94
CA SER A 63 6.15 -11.87 -4.23
C SER A 63 5.71 -11.65 -2.78
N ASN A 64 6.34 -10.69 -2.08
CA ASN A 64 5.98 -10.33 -0.71
C ASN A 64 4.55 -9.78 -0.63
N ALA A 65 4.14 -8.97 -1.60
CA ALA A 65 2.78 -8.45 -1.66
C ALA A 65 1.74 -9.56 -1.87
N LYS A 66 2.01 -10.50 -2.76
CA LYS A 66 1.14 -11.67 -2.98
C LYS A 66 1.05 -12.54 -1.74
N GLN A 67 2.17 -12.78 -1.06
CA GLN A 67 2.21 -13.55 0.18
C GLN A 67 1.41 -12.87 1.29
N LEU A 68 1.53 -11.54 1.41
CA LEU A 68 0.76 -10.77 2.36
C LEU A 68 -0.75 -10.91 2.11
N ILE A 69 -1.17 -10.84 0.86
CA ILE A 69 -2.58 -11.03 0.47
C ILE A 69 -3.08 -12.41 0.88
N GLU A 70 -2.31 -13.47 0.62
CA GLU A 70 -2.66 -14.83 1.01
C GLU A 70 -2.77 -14.98 2.53
N ASP A 71 -1.82 -14.43 3.27
CA ASP A 71 -1.82 -14.46 4.74
C ASP A 71 -3.01 -13.71 5.32
N LEU A 72 -3.38 -12.57 4.72
CA LEU A 72 -4.54 -11.81 5.12
C LEU A 72 -5.85 -12.56 4.87
N LYS A 73 -5.95 -13.31 3.77
CA LYS A 73 -7.14 -14.12 3.47
C LYS A 73 -7.38 -15.23 4.50
N LYS A 74 -6.32 -15.73 5.13
CA LYS A 74 -6.40 -16.77 6.17
C LYS A 74 -6.71 -16.18 7.54
N LEU A 75 -6.58 -14.87 7.72
CA LEU A 75 -6.76 -14.18 8.99
C LEU A 75 -8.14 -13.54 9.05
N GLN A 76 -8.82 -13.76 10.16
CA GLN A 76 -10.06 -13.04 10.46
C GLN A 76 -9.73 -11.84 11.33
N ILE A 77 -10.01 -10.64 10.84
CA ILE A 77 -9.77 -9.39 11.59
C ILE A 77 -11.00 -9.12 12.45
N THR A 78 -10.81 -9.18 13.76
CA THR A 78 -11.89 -8.95 14.73
C THR A 78 -11.47 -7.89 15.72
N PHE A 79 -12.34 -6.91 15.96
CA PHE A 79 -12.19 -5.90 16.99
C PHE A 79 -13.30 -5.99 18.00
N ILE A 80 -12.99 -5.73 19.26
CA ILE A 80 -13.96 -5.64 20.33
C ILE A 80 -13.99 -4.19 20.80
N LYS A 81 -15.12 -3.52 20.66
CA LYS A 81 -15.28 -2.11 20.98
C LYS A 81 -16.57 -1.89 21.79
N GLU A 82 -16.55 -0.85 22.61
CA GLU A 82 -17.74 -0.43 23.32
C GLU A 82 -18.71 0.28 22.37
N ALA A 83 -19.98 0.00 22.52
CA ALA A 83 -21.04 0.56 21.70
C ALA A 83 -22.24 0.96 22.54
N ASP A 84 -23.07 1.87 22.01
CA ASP A 84 -24.29 2.30 22.64
C ASP A 84 -25.45 1.30 22.39
N GLU A 85 -26.65 1.63 22.84
CA GLU A 85 -27.83 0.79 22.70
C GLU A 85 -28.25 0.55 21.24
N LYS A 86 -27.82 1.45 20.33
CA LYS A 86 -28.09 1.36 18.89
C LYS A 86 -26.96 0.69 18.12
N ASP A 87 -26.05 0.01 18.83
CA ASP A 87 -24.87 -0.64 18.24
C ASP A 87 -23.92 0.32 17.50
N GLN A 88 -23.94 1.58 17.90
CA GLN A 88 -23.01 2.60 17.41
C GLN A 88 -21.78 2.69 18.32
N LEU A 89 -20.60 2.65 17.73
CA LEU A 89 -19.36 2.76 18.50
C LEU A 89 -19.19 4.18 19.05
N TYR A 90 -18.59 4.31 20.23
CA TYR A 90 -18.24 5.62 20.80
C TYR A 90 -17.13 6.34 20.06
N GLY A 91 -16.45 5.64 19.15
CA GLY A 91 -15.45 6.18 18.24
C GLY A 91 -15.42 5.36 16.97
N SER A 92 -14.54 5.71 16.05
CA SER A 92 -14.33 4.94 14.81
C SER A 92 -13.06 4.12 14.90
N ILE A 93 -13.00 3.02 14.13
CA ILE A 93 -11.77 2.24 13.98
C ILE A 93 -10.90 2.94 12.94
N SER A 94 -9.69 3.34 13.33
CA SER A 94 -8.75 4.03 12.47
C SER A 94 -7.84 3.06 11.71
N LYS A 95 -7.19 3.56 10.67
CA LYS A 95 -6.16 2.79 9.96
C LYS A 95 -5.04 2.35 10.88
N LYS A 96 -4.67 3.19 11.86
CA LYS A 96 -3.62 2.88 12.84
C LYS A 96 -3.98 1.64 13.67
N GLU A 97 -5.21 1.55 14.13
CA GLU A 97 -5.67 0.37 14.88
C GLU A 97 -5.59 -0.91 14.04
N ILE A 98 -5.95 -0.82 12.77
CA ILE A 98 -5.85 -1.94 11.83
C ILE A 98 -4.39 -2.34 11.62
N ILE A 99 -3.51 -1.37 11.43
CA ILE A 99 -2.08 -1.60 11.24
C ILE A 99 -1.47 -2.26 12.47
N ASP A 100 -1.79 -1.76 13.66
CA ASP A 100 -1.30 -2.32 14.93
C ASP A 100 -1.79 -3.76 15.12
N TYR A 101 -3.05 -4.03 14.81
CA TYR A 101 -3.60 -5.39 14.86
C TYR A 101 -2.87 -6.34 13.93
N LEU A 102 -2.62 -5.93 12.68
CA LEU A 102 -1.90 -6.74 11.71
C LEU A 102 -0.43 -6.92 12.08
N GLN A 103 0.19 -5.91 12.67
CA GLN A 103 1.57 -5.99 13.14
C GLN A 103 1.73 -7.01 14.27
N ASP A 104 0.76 -7.10 15.17
CA ASP A 104 0.73 -8.12 16.21
C ASP A 104 0.63 -9.54 15.63
N LYS A 105 0.12 -9.67 14.42
CA LYS A 105 0.05 -10.93 13.67
C LYS A 105 1.24 -11.13 12.72
N ASN A 106 2.31 -10.34 12.87
CA ASN A 106 3.50 -10.34 12.03
C ASN A 106 3.23 -9.95 10.56
N LEU A 107 2.18 -9.20 10.32
CA LEU A 107 1.83 -8.68 8.99
C LEU A 107 2.10 -7.17 8.95
N LYS A 108 2.99 -6.76 8.07
CA LYS A 108 3.36 -5.34 7.93
C LYS A 108 2.58 -4.71 6.78
N VAL A 109 1.74 -3.75 7.11
CA VAL A 109 0.96 -2.97 6.14
C VAL A 109 1.15 -1.49 6.42
N LYS A 110 1.31 -0.71 5.37
CA LYS A 110 1.44 0.75 5.48
C LYS A 110 0.06 1.41 5.46
N SER A 111 -0.09 2.56 6.09
CA SER A 111 -1.34 3.30 6.09
C SER A 111 -1.82 3.68 4.69
N ASP A 112 -0.89 3.97 3.78
CA ASP A 112 -1.20 4.30 2.38
C ASP A 112 -1.75 3.11 1.60
N ASP A 113 -1.50 1.89 2.06
CA ASP A 113 -1.98 0.66 1.43
C ASP A 113 -3.40 0.31 1.84
N ILE A 114 -3.92 0.91 2.90
CA ILE A 114 -5.25 0.65 3.43
C ILE A 114 -6.22 1.73 2.97
N LEU A 115 -7.33 1.31 2.37
CA LEU A 115 -8.43 2.20 2.00
C LEU A 115 -9.69 1.79 2.77
N ILE A 116 -10.18 2.71 3.58
CA ILE A 116 -11.45 2.56 4.30
C ILE A 116 -12.50 3.39 3.54
N LYS A 117 -13.37 2.70 2.81
CA LYS A 117 -14.40 3.38 2.00
C LYS A 117 -15.45 4.06 2.86
N ASN A 118 -15.86 3.41 3.95
CA ASN A 118 -16.82 3.92 4.90
C ASN A 118 -16.24 3.82 6.30
N GLN A 119 -16.42 4.86 7.11
CA GLN A 119 -15.93 4.84 8.49
C GLN A 119 -16.59 3.70 9.28
N ILE A 120 -15.77 3.00 10.05
CA ILE A 120 -16.23 1.88 10.90
C ILE A 120 -16.67 2.48 12.24
N LYS A 121 -17.98 2.69 12.40
CA LYS A 121 -18.58 3.31 13.58
C LYS A 121 -19.67 2.47 14.21
N SER A 122 -19.93 1.28 13.71
CA SER A 122 -20.97 0.40 14.21
C SER A 122 -20.46 -1.03 14.38
N ILE A 123 -21.20 -1.81 15.16
CA ILE A 123 -20.94 -3.24 15.31
C ILE A 123 -21.35 -3.95 14.02
N GLY A 124 -20.66 -5.03 13.72
CA GLY A 124 -20.96 -5.89 12.58
C GLY A 124 -19.80 -6.01 11.61
N GLU A 125 -20.12 -6.42 10.40
CA GLU A 125 -19.14 -6.66 9.35
C GLU A 125 -18.90 -5.38 8.53
N HIS A 126 -17.65 -5.04 8.36
CA HIS A 126 -17.22 -3.91 7.54
C HIS A 126 -16.14 -4.37 6.58
N PHE A 127 -16.02 -3.71 5.45
CA PHE A 127 -15.02 -4.04 4.44
C PHE A 127 -13.99 -2.94 4.31
N ILE A 128 -12.72 -3.35 4.20
CA ILE A 128 -11.60 -2.47 3.87
C ILE A 128 -10.88 -3.02 2.65
N GLN A 129 -10.17 -2.16 1.95
CA GLN A 129 -9.35 -2.56 0.83
C GLN A 129 -7.88 -2.40 1.21
N ILE A 130 -7.08 -3.44 0.96
CA ILE A 130 -5.62 -3.42 1.18
C ILE A 130 -4.94 -3.64 -0.15
N SER A 131 -4.07 -2.70 -0.53
CA SER A 131 -3.33 -2.69 -1.79
C SER A 131 -1.83 -2.60 -1.51
N PRO A 132 -1.15 -3.72 -1.24
CA PRO A 132 0.27 -3.68 -0.87
C PRO A 132 1.20 -3.38 -2.05
N TYR A 133 0.73 -3.50 -3.28
CA TYR A 133 1.49 -3.26 -4.48
C TYR A 133 0.59 -2.76 -5.60
N GLU A 134 1.14 -2.06 -6.59
CA GLU A 134 0.38 -1.59 -7.75
C GLU A 134 -0.24 -2.77 -8.52
N GLY A 135 -1.54 -2.70 -8.74
CA GLY A 135 -2.30 -3.76 -9.40
C GLY A 135 -2.67 -4.94 -8.51
N ILE A 136 -2.23 -4.95 -7.24
CA ILE A 136 -2.60 -5.98 -6.26
C ILE A 136 -3.43 -5.34 -5.17
N SER A 137 -4.72 -5.66 -5.13
CA SER A 137 -5.62 -5.19 -4.08
C SER A 137 -6.69 -6.22 -3.81
N GLU A 138 -7.10 -6.32 -2.55
CA GLU A 138 -8.16 -7.22 -2.11
C GLU A 138 -9.02 -6.54 -1.04
N GLU A 139 -10.29 -6.93 -0.98
CA GLU A 139 -11.18 -6.50 0.09
C GLU A 139 -11.17 -7.53 1.21
N TYR A 140 -11.15 -7.04 2.45
CA TYR A 140 -11.17 -7.87 3.64
C TYR A 140 -12.30 -7.45 4.56
N ALA A 141 -12.95 -8.43 5.14
CA ALA A 141 -14.00 -8.20 6.13
C ALA A 141 -13.38 -7.94 7.50
N ILE A 142 -13.84 -6.90 8.18
CA ILE A 142 -13.53 -6.63 9.57
C ILE A 142 -14.80 -6.84 10.38
N ILE A 143 -14.72 -7.67 11.41
CA ILE A 143 -15.84 -7.95 12.30
C ILE A 143 -15.63 -7.15 13.57
N VAL A 144 -16.62 -6.35 13.94
CA VAL A 144 -16.62 -5.57 15.18
C VAL A 144 -17.66 -6.15 16.13
N ASN A 145 -17.22 -6.57 17.29
CA ASN A 145 -18.06 -7.12 18.34
C ASN A 145 -18.23 -6.13 19.48
N LYS A 146 -19.38 -6.16 20.11
CA LYS A 146 -19.67 -5.37 21.31
C LYS A 146 -18.94 -5.95 22.51
N ASN A 147 -18.32 -5.06 23.26
CA ASN A 147 -17.69 -5.44 24.53
C ASN A 147 -18.73 -5.60 25.63
#